data_63141b29bb964c7c6141da37d44d24c2
#
_entry.id   63141b29bb964c7c6141da37d44d24c2
#
_cell.length_a   1.000
_cell.length_b   1.000
_cell.length_c   1.000
_cell.angle_alpha   90.00
_cell.angle_beta   90.00
_cell.angle_gamma   90.00
#
_symmetry.space_group_name_H-M   'P 1'
#
loop_
_entity.id
_entity.type
_entity.pdbx_description
1 polymer ?
#
loop_
_entity_poly.entity_id
_entity_poly.type
_entity_poly.pdbx_seq_one_letter_code
_entity_poly.pdbx_strand_id
1 'polypeptide(L)'
;MESATGMKALYIVSNAGYSEVITDILREAGAKGATIMHARGEGTHHESFMGITLDHEREVIVSIVDDATAEKAMADIKEKAGWQTDVHGICYTMPVDKVAGLR
;
A
#
# COMPACT_ATOMS: atom_id res chain seq x y z
N MET A 1 -15.88 15.59 13.35
CA MET A 1 -15.82 14.21 12.86
C MET A 1 -16.85 14.05 11.75
N GLU A 2 -16.42 13.71 10.59
CA GLU A 2 -17.29 13.65 9.41
C GLU A 2 -17.61 12.21 9.05
N SER A 3 -18.80 12.02 8.43
CA SER A 3 -19.12 10.75 7.78
C SER A 3 -18.12 10.50 6.67
N ALA A 4 -17.64 9.28 6.56
CA ALA A 4 -16.69 8.88 5.54
C ALA A 4 -17.34 8.00 4.46
N THR A 5 -18.63 8.22 4.21
CA THR A 5 -19.33 7.52 3.14
C THR A 5 -18.62 7.78 1.81
N GLY A 6 -18.31 6.72 1.08
CA GLY A 6 -17.57 6.81 -0.18
C GLY A 6 -16.06 6.93 -0.01
N MET A 7 -15.56 6.79 1.22
CA MET A 7 -14.12 6.80 1.50
C MET A 7 -13.62 5.41 1.84
N LYS A 8 -12.39 5.14 1.50
CA LYS A 8 -11.70 3.89 1.79
C LYS A 8 -10.33 4.14 2.39
N ALA A 9 -9.91 3.25 3.26
CA ALA A 9 -8.51 3.16 3.65
C ALA A 9 -7.84 2.18 2.68
N LEU A 10 -6.97 2.69 1.84
CA LEU A 10 -6.23 1.89 0.86
C LEU A 10 -4.89 1.52 1.46
N TYR A 11 -4.65 0.23 1.57
CA TYR A 11 -3.40 -0.34 2.09
C TYR A 11 -2.63 -0.97 0.95
N ILE A 12 -1.34 -0.67 0.89
CA ILE A 12 -0.44 -1.30 -0.07
C ILE A 12 0.75 -1.85 0.71
N VAL A 13 1.04 -3.13 0.51
CA VAL A 13 2.22 -3.79 1.09
C VAL A 13 3.17 -4.08 -0.06
N SER A 14 4.39 -3.60 0.05
CA SER A 14 5.40 -3.77 -1.00
C SER A 14 6.74 -4.18 -0.40
N ASN A 15 7.66 -4.63 -1.26
CA ASN A 15 9.05 -4.78 -0.87
C ASN A 15 9.61 -3.43 -0.43
N ALA A 16 10.51 -3.42 0.54
CA ALA A 16 11.15 -2.19 1.00
C ALA A 16 11.94 -1.55 -0.14
N GLY A 17 11.96 -0.22 -0.15
CA GLY A 17 12.67 0.55 -1.16
C GLY A 17 11.81 1.02 -2.33
N TYR A 18 10.53 0.64 -2.36
CA TYR A 18 9.63 0.97 -3.46
C TYR A 18 8.50 1.92 -3.07
N SER A 19 8.57 2.53 -1.88
CA SER A 19 7.51 3.43 -1.43
C SER A 19 7.31 4.61 -2.38
N GLU A 20 8.39 5.13 -2.97
CA GLU A 20 8.29 6.25 -3.90
C GLU A 20 7.52 5.88 -5.16
N VAL A 21 7.75 4.68 -5.70
CA VAL A 21 6.98 4.15 -6.84
C VAL A 21 5.50 4.11 -6.49
N ILE A 22 5.18 3.58 -5.31
CA ILE A 22 3.80 3.45 -4.85
C ILE A 22 3.15 4.82 -4.65
N THR A 23 3.85 5.74 -3.98
CA THR A 23 3.28 7.07 -3.72
C THR A 23 3.08 7.87 -5.00
N ASP A 24 3.94 7.69 -6.00
CA ASP A 24 3.74 8.32 -7.32
C ASP A 24 2.47 7.80 -7.98
N ILE A 25 2.23 6.48 -7.93
CA ILE A 25 0.99 5.88 -8.46
C ILE A 25 -0.23 6.46 -7.74
N LEU A 26 -0.17 6.54 -6.41
CA LEU A 26 -1.26 7.09 -5.61
C LEU A 26 -1.55 8.55 -5.97
N ARG A 27 -0.51 9.36 -6.12
CA ARG A 27 -0.65 10.78 -6.45
C ARG A 27 -1.31 10.94 -7.82
N GLU A 28 -0.87 10.19 -8.81
CA GLU A 28 -1.46 10.24 -10.16
C GLU A 28 -2.91 9.77 -10.17
N ALA A 29 -3.28 8.88 -9.25
CA ALA A 29 -4.66 8.42 -9.13
C ALA A 29 -5.56 9.45 -8.42
N GLY A 30 -4.99 10.44 -7.77
CA GLY A 30 -5.73 11.49 -7.08
C GLY A 30 -5.62 11.49 -5.57
N ALA A 31 -4.78 10.62 -4.99
CA ALA A 31 -4.57 10.61 -3.55
C ALA A 31 -3.81 11.88 -3.13
N LYS A 32 -4.19 12.43 -1.98
CA LYS A 32 -3.62 13.69 -1.48
C LYS A 32 -2.50 13.49 -0.48
N GLY A 33 -2.35 12.29 0.06
CA GLY A 33 -1.30 11.98 1.01
C GLY A 33 -1.29 10.51 1.36
N ALA A 34 -0.21 10.08 2.00
CA ALA A 34 -0.05 8.71 2.42
C ALA A 34 0.86 8.63 3.64
N THR A 35 0.65 7.61 4.45
CA THR A 35 1.53 7.29 5.58
C THR A 35 2.31 6.04 5.21
N ILE A 36 3.61 6.08 5.41
CA ILE A 36 4.51 4.97 5.09
C ILE A 36 5.04 4.38 6.40
N MET A 37 4.91 3.06 6.53
CA MET A 37 5.40 2.34 7.70
C MET A 37 6.33 1.23 7.25
N HIS A 38 7.39 1.01 8.03
CA HIS A 38 8.27 -0.14 7.81
C HIS A 38 7.67 -1.36 8.49
N ALA A 39 7.77 -2.51 7.84
CA ALA A 39 7.21 -3.76 8.33
C ALA A 39 8.12 -4.93 7.94
N ARG A 40 7.89 -6.07 8.56
CA ARG A 40 8.58 -7.30 8.23
C ARG A 40 7.54 -8.33 7.87
N GLY A 41 7.70 -8.94 6.70
CA GLY A 41 6.81 -10.00 6.25
C GLY A 41 7.48 -11.35 6.33
N GLU A 42 6.74 -12.36 6.79
CA GLU A 42 7.17 -13.75 6.73
C GLU A 42 6.30 -14.49 5.71
N GLY A 43 6.96 -15.12 4.75
CA GLY A 43 6.28 -15.98 3.80
C GLY A 43 6.37 -17.43 4.23
N THR A 44 5.83 -18.32 3.40
CA THR A 44 5.92 -19.76 3.63
C THR A 44 7.31 -20.31 3.38
N HIS A 45 8.15 -19.55 2.71
CA HIS A 45 9.53 -19.91 2.43
C HIS A 45 10.47 -18.90 3.06
N HIS A 46 11.39 -19.39 3.88
CA HIS A 46 12.46 -18.57 4.42
C HIS A 46 13.68 -18.77 3.54
N GLU A 47 14.23 -17.69 3.02
CA GLU A 47 15.51 -17.73 2.37
C GLU A 47 16.60 -17.67 3.43
N SER A 48 17.57 -18.56 3.32
CA SER A 48 18.73 -18.52 4.19
C SER A 48 20.01 -18.48 3.36
N PHE A 49 20.96 -17.70 3.85
CA PHE A 49 22.28 -17.60 3.24
C PHE A 49 23.31 -17.83 4.32
N MET A 50 24.14 -18.87 4.14
CA MET A 50 25.18 -19.24 5.11
C MET A 50 24.63 -19.49 6.52
N GLY A 51 23.43 -20.07 6.63
CA GLY A 51 22.80 -20.35 7.91
C GLY A 51 22.08 -19.17 8.55
N ILE A 52 22.04 -18.01 7.87
CA ILE A 52 21.32 -16.84 8.33
C ILE A 52 20.00 -16.77 7.58
N THR A 53 18.89 -16.74 8.33
CA THR A 53 17.57 -16.56 7.75
C THR A 53 17.42 -15.09 7.32
N LEU A 54 17.08 -14.89 6.05
CA LEU A 54 16.85 -13.56 5.50
C LEU A 54 15.36 -13.28 5.51
N ASP A 55 14.93 -12.44 6.45
CA ASP A 55 13.54 -11.93 6.46
C ASP A 55 13.44 -10.79 5.47
N HIS A 56 12.36 -10.77 4.71
CA HIS A 56 12.10 -9.69 3.77
C HIS A 56 11.53 -8.49 4.49
N GLU A 57 12.20 -7.37 4.36
CA GLU A 57 11.66 -6.10 4.82
C GLU A 57 10.59 -5.61 3.84
N ARG A 58 9.51 -5.08 4.40
CA ARG A 58 8.37 -4.58 3.67
C ARG A 58 8.09 -3.15 4.06
N GLU A 59 7.32 -2.49 3.23
CA GLU A 59 6.73 -1.20 3.57
C GLU A 59 5.23 -1.29 3.42
N VAL A 60 4.51 -0.66 4.33
CA VAL A 60 3.06 -0.56 4.29
C VAL A 60 2.71 0.91 4.05
N ILE A 61 1.99 1.17 3.00
CA ILE A 61 1.55 2.51 2.63
C ILE A 61 0.03 2.58 2.82
N VAL A 62 -0.43 3.56 3.57
CA VAL A 62 -1.86 3.75 3.85
C VAL A 62 -2.28 5.12 3.37
N SER A 63 -3.38 5.18 2.64
CA SER A 63 -3.96 6.45 2.18
C SER A 63 -5.48 6.38 2.33
N ILE A 64 -6.06 7.47 2.83
CA ILE A 64 -7.52 7.60 2.89
C ILE A 64 -7.94 8.28 1.59
N VAL A 65 -8.73 7.59 0.79
CA VAL A 65 -9.09 8.04 -0.56
C VAL A 65 -10.58 7.81 -0.81
N ASP A 66 -11.13 8.48 -1.81
CA ASP A 66 -12.49 8.18 -2.24
C ASP A 66 -12.51 6.89 -3.08
N ASP A 67 -13.71 6.39 -3.33
CA ASP A 67 -13.89 5.12 -4.04
C ASP A 67 -13.28 5.16 -5.45
N ALA A 68 -13.46 6.26 -6.17
CA ALA A 68 -12.94 6.37 -7.53
C ALA A 68 -11.41 6.36 -7.55
N THR A 69 -10.79 7.08 -6.61
CA THR A 69 -9.33 7.09 -6.47
C THR A 69 -8.80 5.71 -6.09
N ALA A 70 -9.50 5.01 -5.17
CA ALA A 70 -9.12 3.66 -4.77
C ALA A 70 -9.13 2.70 -5.97
N GLU A 71 -10.19 2.73 -6.78
CA GLU A 71 -10.31 1.86 -7.94
C GLU A 71 -9.18 2.11 -8.95
N LYS A 72 -8.92 3.38 -9.26
CA LYS A 72 -7.85 3.73 -10.19
C LYS A 72 -6.48 3.34 -9.65
N ALA A 73 -6.21 3.63 -8.39
CA ALA A 73 -4.93 3.31 -7.77
C ALA A 73 -4.70 1.79 -7.76
N MET A 74 -5.70 1.01 -7.39
CA MET A 74 -5.58 -0.45 -7.35
C MET A 74 -5.30 -1.03 -8.73
N ALA A 75 -5.96 -0.53 -9.77
CA ALA A 75 -5.71 -0.97 -11.14
C ALA A 75 -4.28 -0.65 -11.58
N ASP A 76 -3.81 0.55 -11.28
CA ASP A 76 -2.45 0.98 -11.63
C ASP A 76 -1.39 0.21 -10.83
N ILE A 77 -1.63 -0.06 -9.55
CA ILE A 77 -0.73 -0.85 -8.72
C ILE A 77 -0.63 -2.28 -9.25
N LYS A 78 -1.76 -2.89 -9.58
CA LYS A 78 -1.77 -4.24 -10.15
C LYS A 78 -0.90 -4.33 -11.40
N GLU A 79 -1.01 -3.34 -12.28
CA GLU A 79 -0.29 -3.34 -13.54
C GLU A 79 1.20 -3.01 -13.38
N LYS A 80 1.52 -1.98 -12.60
CA LYS A 80 2.86 -1.39 -12.56
C LYS A 80 3.71 -1.86 -11.38
N ALA A 81 3.09 -2.31 -10.32
CA ALA A 81 3.77 -2.60 -9.06
C ALA A 81 3.24 -3.85 -8.37
N GLY A 82 2.56 -4.71 -9.09
CA GLY A 82 1.93 -5.90 -8.53
C GLY A 82 2.90 -7.01 -8.19
N TRP A 83 2.35 -8.15 -7.82
CA TRP A 83 3.12 -9.30 -7.35
C TRP A 83 4.13 -9.80 -8.38
N GLN A 84 3.84 -9.63 -9.67
CA GLN A 84 4.71 -10.07 -10.77
C GLN A 84 5.88 -9.12 -11.04
N THR A 85 5.96 -7.99 -10.35
CA THR A 85 7.05 -7.02 -10.49
C THR A 85 8.00 -7.13 -9.30
N ASP A 86 9.15 -6.44 -9.39
CA ASP A 86 10.11 -6.37 -8.29
C ASP A 86 9.53 -5.69 -7.04
N VAL A 87 8.50 -4.88 -7.22
CA VAL A 87 7.81 -4.20 -6.11
C VAL A 87 7.04 -5.21 -5.25
N HIS A 88 6.49 -6.26 -5.86
CA HIS A 88 5.66 -7.26 -5.19
C HIS A 88 4.52 -6.62 -4.41
N GLY A 89 3.83 -5.68 -5.03
CA GLY A 89 2.76 -4.94 -4.37
C GLY A 89 1.48 -5.76 -4.23
N ILE A 90 0.91 -5.70 -3.04
CA ILE A 90 -0.43 -6.20 -2.75
C ILE A 90 -1.22 -5.04 -2.20
N CYS A 91 -2.41 -4.80 -2.71
CA CYS A 91 -3.24 -3.72 -2.20
C CYS A 91 -4.64 -4.23 -1.87
N TYR A 92 -5.21 -3.62 -0.86
CA TYR A 92 -6.57 -3.93 -0.43
C TYR A 92 -7.18 -2.70 0.21
N THR A 93 -8.52 -2.68 0.28
CA THR A 93 -9.23 -1.56 0.88
C THR A 93 -10.02 -2.02 2.09
N MET A 94 -10.22 -1.08 3.01
CA MET A 94 -11.14 -1.24 4.12
C MET A 94 -12.08 -0.05 4.18
N PRO A 95 -13.36 -0.26 4.51
CA PRO A 95 -14.28 0.85 4.63
C PRO A 95 -13.89 1.74 5.82
N VAL A 96 -14.09 3.04 5.68
CA VAL A 96 -13.85 4.01 6.73
C VAL A 96 -15.22 4.48 7.23
N ASP A 97 -15.49 4.22 8.51
CA ASP A 97 -16.76 4.64 9.10
C ASP A 97 -16.78 6.14 9.36
N LYS A 98 -15.75 6.65 10.02
CA LYS A 98 -15.61 8.09 10.34
C LYS A 98 -14.17 8.49 10.23
N VAL A 99 -13.94 9.76 9.90
CA VAL A 99 -12.60 10.32 9.85
C VAL A 99 -12.63 11.72 10.47
N ALA A 100 -11.58 12.05 11.20
CA ALA A 100 -11.38 13.37 11.77
C ALA A 100 -9.99 13.88 11.42
N GLY A 101 -9.85 15.15 11.20
CA GLY A 101 -8.56 15.77 10.90
C GLY A 101 -8.17 15.77 9.44
N LEU A 102 -9.05 15.35 8.54
CA LEU A 102 -8.75 15.34 7.12
C LEU A 102 -8.87 16.72 6.49
N ARG A 103 -9.50 17.65 7.17
CA ARG A 103 -9.66 19.06 6.77
C ARG A 103 -9.33 19.99 7.91
#